data_4ca1f52afddb20adcb7296d062f3141f
#
_entry.id   4ca1f52afddb20adcb7296d062f3141f
#
_cell.length_a   1.000
_cell.length_b   1.000
_cell.length_c   1.000
_cell.angle_alpha   90.00
_cell.angle_beta   90.00
_cell.angle_gamma   90.00
#
_symmetry.space_group_name_H-M   'P 1'
#
loop_
_entity.id
_entity.type
_entity.pdbx_description
1 polymer ?
#
loop_
_entity_poly.entity_id
_entity_poly.type
_entity_poly.pdbx_seq_one_letter_code
_entity_poly.pdbx_strand_id
1 'polypeptide(L)'
;MSEQTCVIFAAGEYYGDTPIVPSGALVIAADGGLDHTRALGIEADFVIGDFDSLTSSVPHGSNTLRLPSQKDDPDLLSALKVGWNRGARQFRIYGALGGRIDHTIASIQLTALLAQHGGVGFLYGDGMIVTAVSDARLDFAARHVDSTGDARARMVSVFAHSSDAQGVSERGLKYELTDATLTNTIVQGVSNELLDERAASIDVRQGTLIVTFPSSESLPRITRHHAFTGDLGALDTTVSSALAV
;
A
#
# COMPACT_ATOMS: atom_id res chain seq x y z
N MET A 1 -13.46 -5.36 -17.20
CA MET A 1 -13.92 -4.27 -16.31
C MET A 1 -12.69 -3.79 -15.58
N SER A 2 -12.41 -2.48 -15.54
CA SER A 2 -11.31 -1.94 -14.74
C SER A 2 -11.59 -2.23 -13.26
N GLU A 3 -10.59 -2.75 -12.54
CA GLU A 3 -10.70 -2.95 -11.09
C GLU A 3 -10.98 -1.59 -10.43
N GLN A 4 -11.94 -1.55 -9.51
CA GLN A 4 -12.27 -0.33 -8.79
C GLN A 4 -11.07 0.06 -7.90
N THR A 5 -10.67 1.34 -7.97
CA THR A 5 -9.63 1.90 -7.10
C THR A 5 -10.24 2.45 -5.82
N CYS A 6 -9.62 2.17 -4.69
CA CYS A 6 -9.91 2.81 -3.41
C CYS A 6 -8.74 3.70 -3.01
N VAL A 7 -9.02 4.91 -2.54
CA VAL A 7 -8.03 5.82 -1.96
C VAL A 7 -8.30 5.94 -0.47
N ILE A 8 -7.29 5.62 0.35
CA ILE A 8 -7.40 5.67 1.81
C ILE A 8 -6.50 6.78 2.32
N PHE A 9 -7.06 7.63 3.16
CA PHE A 9 -6.36 8.66 3.92
C PHE A 9 -6.25 8.19 5.36
N ALA A 10 -5.03 7.98 5.85
CA ALA A 10 -4.73 7.60 7.23
C ALA A 10 -4.15 8.78 8.03
N ALA A 11 -3.90 8.60 9.31
CA ALA A 11 -3.55 9.67 10.24
C ALA A 11 -2.05 10.03 10.31
N GLY A 12 -1.17 9.33 9.55
CA GLY A 12 0.28 9.53 9.63
C GLY A 12 0.81 10.71 8.80
N GLU A 13 2.09 10.68 8.46
CA GLU A 13 2.78 11.76 7.76
C GLU A 13 2.44 11.80 6.27
N TYR A 14 2.35 13.02 5.69
CA TYR A 14 2.05 13.23 4.27
C TYR A 14 3.27 13.76 3.49
N TYR A 15 4.34 14.21 4.16
CA TYR A 15 5.61 14.64 3.57
C TYR A 15 5.52 15.72 2.47
N GLY A 16 4.39 16.42 2.38
CA GLY A 16 4.13 17.38 1.30
C GLY A 16 3.69 16.75 -0.03
N ASP A 17 3.52 15.43 -0.08
CA ASP A 17 2.96 14.75 -1.25
C ASP A 17 1.52 15.21 -1.51
N THR A 18 1.18 15.48 -2.76
CA THR A 18 -0.19 15.81 -3.17
C THR A 18 -0.93 14.51 -3.52
N PRO A 19 -1.93 14.09 -2.72
CA PRO A 19 -2.69 12.89 -3.01
C PRO A 19 -3.42 12.97 -4.36
N ILE A 20 -3.33 11.89 -5.14
CA ILE A 20 -4.01 11.74 -6.43
C ILE A 20 -5.23 10.85 -6.24
N VAL A 21 -6.42 11.43 -6.37
CA VAL A 21 -7.71 10.70 -6.34
C VAL A 21 -8.21 10.54 -7.77
N PRO A 22 -8.16 9.32 -8.33
CA PRO A 22 -8.71 9.06 -9.67
C PRO A 22 -10.22 9.30 -9.71
N SER A 23 -10.73 9.72 -10.86
CA SER A 23 -12.18 9.87 -11.05
C SER A 23 -12.90 8.53 -10.83
N GLY A 24 -13.95 8.54 -10.00
CA GLY A 24 -14.72 7.34 -9.65
C GLY A 24 -14.05 6.42 -8.63
N ALA A 25 -12.92 6.82 -8.05
CA ALA A 25 -12.34 6.08 -6.94
C ALA A 25 -13.21 6.19 -5.68
N LEU A 26 -13.27 5.13 -4.91
CA LEU A 26 -13.84 5.14 -3.56
C LEU A 26 -12.86 5.83 -2.62
N VAL A 27 -13.31 6.84 -1.87
CA VAL A 27 -12.48 7.57 -0.91
C VAL A 27 -12.87 7.19 0.52
N ILE A 28 -11.89 6.74 1.30
CA ILE A 28 -12.07 6.37 2.70
C ILE A 28 -11.11 7.17 3.56
N ALA A 29 -11.63 7.83 4.59
CA ALA A 29 -10.83 8.46 5.63
C ALA A 29 -10.78 7.54 6.86
N ALA A 30 -9.59 7.11 7.26
CA ALA A 30 -9.35 6.30 8.43
C ALA A 30 -8.85 7.20 9.58
N ASP A 31 -9.62 7.25 10.65
CA ASP A 31 -9.36 8.03 11.87
C ASP A 31 -8.92 9.48 11.57
N GLY A 32 -7.77 9.97 12.04
CA GLY A 32 -7.24 11.31 11.78
C GLY A 32 -7.05 11.66 10.29
N GLY A 33 -7.12 10.68 9.38
CA GLY A 33 -7.14 10.90 7.94
C GLY A 33 -8.29 11.79 7.46
N LEU A 34 -9.37 11.90 8.27
CA LEU A 34 -10.46 12.82 7.97
C LEU A 34 -10.04 14.30 8.03
N ASP A 35 -9.17 14.66 8.96
CA ASP A 35 -8.65 16.04 9.03
C ASP A 35 -7.81 16.37 7.81
N HIS A 36 -7.04 15.41 7.29
CA HIS A 36 -6.27 15.57 6.05
C HIS A 36 -7.18 15.71 4.81
N THR A 37 -8.23 14.88 4.68
CA THR A 37 -9.16 15.02 3.54
C THR A 37 -9.84 16.39 3.55
N ARG A 38 -10.27 16.88 4.71
CA ARG A 38 -10.86 18.21 4.86
C ARG A 38 -9.91 19.33 4.51
N ALA A 39 -8.66 19.26 4.97
CA ALA A 39 -7.62 20.25 4.64
C ALA A 39 -7.33 20.31 3.13
N LEU A 40 -7.47 19.19 2.43
CA LEU A 40 -7.28 19.07 0.98
C LEU A 40 -8.56 19.36 0.16
N GLY A 41 -9.71 19.62 0.81
CA GLY A 41 -10.99 19.78 0.14
C GLY A 41 -11.50 18.52 -0.55
N ILE A 42 -11.08 17.33 -0.10
CA ILE A 42 -11.49 16.02 -0.61
C ILE A 42 -12.67 15.51 0.22
N GLU A 43 -13.77 15.16 -0.45
CA GLU A 43 -14.91 14.51 0.21
C GLU A 43 -14.65 13.01 0.35
N ALA A 44 -14.80 12.48 1.57
CA ALA A 44 -14.69 11.05 1.84
C ALA A 44 -16.06 10.37 1.70
N ASP A 45 -16.12 9.28 0.92
CA ASP A 45 -17.31 8.43 0.80
C ASP A 45 -17.59 7.69 2.11
N PHE A 46 -16.54 7.30 2.83
CA PHE A 46 -16.62 6.64 4.15
C PHE A 46 -15.60 7.21 5.10
N VAL A 47 -16.01 7.31 6.36
CA VAL A 47 -15.16 7.68 7.49
C VAL A 47 -15.19 6.54 8.50
N ILE A 48 -14.03 6.03 8.92
CA ILE A 48 -13.92 4.85 9.77
C ILE A 48 -12.86 5.05 10.85
N GLY A 49 -13.13 4.68 12.08
CA GLY A 49 -12.19 4.76 13.20
C GLY A 49 -12.91 4.84 14.55
N ASP A 50 -12.14 4.93 15.62
CA ASP A 50 -12.67 5.23 16.96
C ASP A 50 -12.78 6.75 17.22
N PHE A 51 -12.07 7.53 16.38
CA PHE A 51 -12.05 9.01 16.37
C PHE A 51 -11.45 9.63 17.64
N ASP A 52 -10.59 8.92 18.35
CA ASP A 52 -9.94 9.44 19.55
C ASP A 52 -8.83 10.45 19.23
N SER A 53 -8.21 10.35 18.04
CA SER A 53 -7.17 11.26 17.55
C SER A 53 -7.69 12.41 16.66
N LEU A 54 -9.01 12.47 16.43
CA LEU A 54 -9.60 13.48 15.55
C LEU A 54 -9.60 14.86 16.23
N THR A 55 -9.11 15.88 15.54
CA THR A 55 -9.15 17.27 16.02
C THR A 55 -10.43 18.00 15.63
N SER A 56 -11.10 17.52 14.59
CA SER A 56 -12.35 18.07 14.07
C SER A 56 -13.58 17.27 14.54
N SER A 57 -14.79 17.79 14.28
CA SER A 57 -16.03 17.08 14.63
C SER A 57 -16.23 15.82 13.81
N VAL A 58 -16.61 14.73 14.45
CA VAL A 58 -16.99 13.47 13.80
C VAL A 58 -18.26 13.71 12.96
N PRO A 59 -18.27 13.31 11.67
CA PRO A 59 -19.48 13.43 10.86
C PRO A 59 -20.61 12.52 11.41
N HIS A 60 -21.84 13.00 11.28
CA HIS A 60 -23.03 12.20 11.56
C HIS A 60 -23.64 11.73 10.23
N GLY A 61 -23.67 10.43 9.98
CA GLY A 61 -24.26 9.88 8.76
C GLY A 61 -24.08 8.37 8.64
N SER A 62 -24.79 7.79 7.69
CA SER A 62 -24.74 6.34 7.39
C SER A 62 -23.37 5.86 6.89
N ASN A 63 -22.51 6.79 6.47
CA ASN A 63 -21.18 6.52 5.93
C ASN A 63 -20.07 6.70 6.98
N THR A 64 -20.45 6.95 8.25
CA THR A 64 -19.52 7.03 9.38
C THR A 64 -19.59 5.73 10.16
N LEU A 65 -18.49 4.98 10.14
CA LEU A 65 -18.36 3.70 10.85
C LEU A 65 -17.52 3.90 12.11
N ARG A 66 -18.20 4.08 13.25
CA ARG A 66 -17.51 4.17 14.54
C ARG A 66 -17.14 2.77 15.01
N LEU A 67 -15.86 2.54 15.24
CA LEU A 67 -15.31 1.29 15.74
C LEU A 67 -14.92 1.42 17.21
N PRO A 68 -14.92 0.31 17.98
CA PRO A 68 -14.34 0.32 19.33
C PRO A 68 -12.84 0.64 19.28
N SER A 69 -12.33 1.35 20.30
CA SER A 69 -10.87 1.56 20.46
C SER A 69 -10.14 0.27 20.86
N GLN A 70 -10.82 -0.64 21.53
CA GLN A 70 -10.30 -1.95 21.94
C GLN A 70 -10.72 -3.03 20.94
N LYS A 71 -10.22 -2.94 19.70
CA LYS A 71 -10.42 -3.92 18.65
C LYS A 71 -9.10 -4.51 18.21
N ASP A 72 -9.13 -5.71 17.59
CA ASP A 72 -7.92 -6.38 17.10
C ASP A 72 -7.43 -5.77 15.78
N ASP A 73 -8.34 -5.27 14.95
CA ASP A 73 -8.02 -4.68 13.65
C ASP A 73 -7.54 -3.22 13.79
N PRO A 74 -6.36 -2.86 13.26
CA PRO A 74 -6.01 -1.45 13.04
C PRO A 74 -7.03 -0.74 12.12
N ASP A 75 -7.21 0.57 12.27
CA ASP A 75 -8.15 1.33 11.44
C ASP A 75 -7.86 1.22 9.94
N LEU A 76 -6.58 1.13 9.56
CA LEU A 76 -6.18 0.90 8.18
C LEU A 76 -6.70 -0.47 7.66
N LEU A 77 -6.62 -1.54 8.45
CA LEU A 77 -7.17 -2.84 8.04
C LEU A 77 -8.68 -2.77 7.88
N SER A 78 -9.36 -2.09 8.80
CA SER A 78 -10.80 -1.86 8.73
C SER A 78 -11.18 -1.09 7.46
N ALA A 79 -10.42 -0.05 7.10
CA ALA A 79 -10.61 0.70 5.86
C ALA A 79 -10.37 -0.16 4.60
N LEU A 80 -9.34 -0.99 4.61
CA LEU A 80 -9.06 -1.96 3.55
C LEU A 80 -10.22 -2.95 3.36
N LYS A 81 -10.75 -3.52 4.46
CA LYS A 81 -11.91 -4.42 4.44
C LYS A 81 -13.16 -3.75 3.86
N VAL A 82 -13.41 -2.49 4.22
CA VAL A 82 -14.52 -1.70 3.65
C VAL A 82 -14.36 -1.51 2.15
N GLY A 83 -13.18 -1.10 1.68
CA GLY A 83 -12.88 -0.95 0.25
C GLY A 83 -12.99 -2.28 -0.51
N TRP A 84 -12.43 -3.34 0.06
CA TRP A 84 -12.48 -4.69 -0.50
C TRP A 84 -13.89 -5.22 -0.71
N ASN A 85 -14.75 -5.08 0.31
CA ASN A 85 -16.15 -5.50 0.26
C ASN A 85 -16.99 -4.68 -0.74
N ARG A 86 -16.49 -3.51 -1.18
CA ARG A 86 -17.06 -2.69 -2.25
C ARG A 86 -16.45 -2.96 -3.62
N GLY A 87 -15.64 -4.00 -3.75
CA GLY A 87 -15.07 -4.45 -5.03
C GLY A 87 -13.72 -3.83 -5.38
N ALA A 88 -13.14 -2.98 -4.52
CA ALA A 88 -11.79 -2.47 -4.75
C ALA A 88 -10.75 -3.59 -4.65
N ARG A 89 -9.78 -3.56 -5.57
CA ARG A 89 -8.63 -4.47 -5.57
C ARG A 89 -7.31 -3.70 -5.70
N GLN A 90 -7.38 -2.42 -6.04
CA GLN A 90 -6.25 -1.50 -6.04
C GLN A 90 -6.49 -0.42 -5.01
N PHE A 91 -5.51 -0.21 -4.13
CA PHE A 91 -5.58 0.75 -3.04
C PHE A 91 -4.42 1.75 -3.15
N ARG A 92 -4.73 3.05 -3.09
CA ARG A 92 -3.75 4.12 -2.87
C ARG A 92 -3.90 4.60 -1.45
N ILE A 93 -2.83 4.58 -0.68
CA ILE A 93 -2.88 4.79 0.76
C ILE A 93 -1.91 5.92 1.12
N TYR A 94 -2.45 7.01 1.63
CA TYR A 94 -1.72 8.19 2.06
C TYR A 94 -1.74 8.29 3.59
N GLY A 95 -0.66 8.84 4.18
CA GLY A 95 -0.56 8.99 5.63
C GLY A 95 -0.42 7.67 6.39
N ALA A 96 0.12 6.62 5.76
CA ALA A 96 0.35 5.31 6.38
C ALA A 96 1.83 4.99 6.60
N LEU A 97 2.72 5.87 6.17
CA LEU A 97 4.16 5.80 6.41
C LEU A 97 4.61 6.97 7.29
N GLY A 98 5.71 6.77 8.04
CA GLY A 98 6.25 7.79 8.93
C GLY A 98 5.48 7.98 10.24
N GLY A 99 5.89 8.96 11.04
CA GLY A 99 5.37 9.13 12.38
C GLY A 99 5.69 7.93 13.29
N ARG A 100 4.69 7.19 13.73
CA ARG A 100 4.86 6.00 14.55
C ARG A 100 5.41 4.83 13.72
N ILE A 101 6.58 4.32 14.10
CA ILE A 101 7.27 3.24 13.39
C ILE A 101 6.49 1.91 13.39
N ASP A 102 5.78 1.62 14.49
CA ASP A 102 4.94 0.43 14.62
C ASP A 102 3.77 0.46 13.61
N HIS A 103 3.14 1.61 13.39
CA HIS A 103 2.10 1.78 12.37
C HIS A 103 2.67 1.66 10.95
N THR A 104 3.88 2.15 10.70
CA THR A 104 4.57 1.98 9.41
C THR A 104 4.79 0.50 9.12
N ILE A 105 5.31 -0.27 10.10
CA ILE A 105 5.53 -1.71 9.96
C ILE A 105 4.20 -2.43 9.70
N ALA A 106 3.16 -2.13 10.48
CA ALA A 106 1.83 -2.72 10.30
C ALA A 106 1.26 -2.41 8.90
N SER A 107 1.41 -1.17 8.41
CA SER A 107 0.94 -0.77 7.07
C SER A 107 1.63 -1.57 5.95
N ILE A 108 2.94 -1.82 6.07
CA ILE A 108 3.69 -2.66 5.14
C ILE A 108 3.18 -4.11 5.20
N GLN A 109 2.92 -4.66 6.38
CA GLN A 109 2.34 -6.00 6.53
C GLN A 109 0.94 -6.10 5.92
N LEU A 110 0.12 -5.05 6.05
CA LEU A 110 -1.22 -5.00 5.44
C LEU A 110 -1.17 -4.94 3.91
N THR A 111 -0.16 -4.31 3.30
CA THR A 111 0.01 -4.40 1.84
C THR A 111 0.41 -5.80 1.40
N ALA A 112 1.20 -6.52 2.19
CA ALA A 112 1.52 -7.92 1.93
C ALA A 112 0.28 -8.81 2.05
N LEU A 113 -0.55 -8.60 3.07
CA LEU A 113 -1.86 -9.27 3.21
C LEU A 113 -2.74 -9.05 1.99
N LEU A 114 -2.87 -7.81 1.51
CA LEU A 114 -3.61 -7.49 0.28
C LEU A 114 -3.08 -8.28 -0.91
N ALA A 115 -1.76 -8.31 -1.12
CA ALA A 115 -1.13 -8.99 -2.24
C ALA A 115 -1.39 -10.50 -2.20
N GLN A 116 -1.34 -11.12 -1.02
CA GLN A 116 -1.63 -12.54 -0.80
C GLN A 116 -3.08 -12.93 -1.11
N HIS A 117 -4.00 -11.94 -1.13
CA HIS A 117 -5.41 -12.13 -1.51
C HIS A 117 -5.70 -11.61 -2.93
N GLY A 118 -4.68 -11.26 -3.70
CA GLY A 118 -4.82 -10.80 -5.08
C GLY A 118 -5.18 -9.32 -5.25
N GLY A 119 -5.16 -8.53 -4.17
CA GLY A 119 -5.23 -7.07 -4.24
C GLY A 119 -3.84 -6.45 -4.42
N VAL A 120 -3.78 -5.13 -4.43
CA VAL A 120 -2.53 -4.36 -4.37
C VAL A 120 -2.74 -3.08 -3.60
N GLY A 121 -1.80 -2.78 -2.69
CA GLY A 121 -1.72 -1.52 -1.96
C GLY A 121 -0.47 -0.75 -2.35
N PHE A 122 -0.61 0.56 -2.54
CA PHE A 122 0.48 1.50 -2.77
C PHE A 122 0.48 2.50 -1.62
N LEU A 123 1.47 2.40 -0.72
CA LEU A 123 1.68 3.33 0.39
C LEU A 123 2.56 4.47 -0.09
N TYR A 124 2.05 5.69 -0.03
CA TYR A 124 2.78 6.90 -0.43
C TYR A 124 3.40 7.59 0.78
N GLY A 125 4.65 7.99 0.68
CA GLY A 125 5.32 8.81 1.70
C GLY A 125 6.79 9.07 1.41
N ASP A 126 7.25 10.25 1.77
CA ASP A 126 8.63 10.73 1.61
C ASP A 126 9.19 10.59 0.17
N GLY A 127 8.36 10.88 -0.84
CA GLY A 127 8.74 10.77 -2.25
C GLY A 127 8.87 9.33 -2.77
N MET A 128 8.44 8.34 -1.99
CA MET A 128 8.52 6.93 -2.33
C MET A 128 7.14 6.27 -2.28
N ILE A 129 7.01 5.15 -2.98
CA ILE A 129 5.89 4.22 -2.87
C ILE A 129 6.43 2.91 -2.32
N VAL A 130 5.72 2.34 -1.35
CA VAL A 130 5.93 0.97 -0.88
C VAL A 130 4.74 0.13 -1.33
N THR A 131 5.00 -1.00 -1.96
CA THR A 131 3.97 -1.96 -2.38
C THR A 131 4.40 -3.38 -2.05
N ALA A 132 3.46 -4.29 -2.06
CA ALA A 132 3.74 -5.73 -2.01
C ALA A 132 3.25 -6.42 -3.28
N VAL A 133 3.94 -7.46 -3.68
CA VAL A 133 3.57 -8.35 -4.77
C VAL A 133 3.70 -9.80 -4.31
N SER A 134 2.67 -10.61 -4.57
CA SER A 134 2.64 -12.03 -4.23
C SER A 134 2.30 -12.85 -5.47
N ASP A 135 3.14 -13.84 -5.79
CA ASP A 135 2.98 -14.74 -6.94
C ASP A 135 2.59 -13.99 -8.22
N ALA A 136 3.34 -12.91 -8.50
CA ALA A 136 2.99 -11.98 -9.56
C ALA A 136 4.21 -11.19 -10.04
N ARG A 137 4.01 -10.44 -11.12
CA ARG A 137 4.99 -9.58 -11.76
C ARG A 137 4.53 -8.13 -11.74
N LEU A 138 5.45 -7.23 -11.43
CA LEU A 138 5.34 -5.79 -11.64
C LEU A 138 6.08 -5.41 -12.93
N ASP A 139 5.42 -4.67 -13.83
CA ASP A 139 6.01 -4.13 -15.05
C ASP A 139 6.01 -2.60 -14.98
N PHE A 140 7.20 -2.00 -14.96
CA PHE A 140 7.42 -0.56 -15.04
C PHE A 140 7.61 -0.15 -16.49
N ALA A 141 6.89 0.88 -16.93
CA ALA A 141 7.02 1.40 -18.28
C ALA A 141 8.37 2.11 -18.46
N ALA A 142 8.90 2.08 -19.68
CA ALA A 142 10.05 2.91 -20.04
C ALA A 142 9.67 4.40 -19.89
N ARG A 143 10.53 5.17 -19.26
CA ARG A 143 10.37 6.62 -19.12
C ARG A 143 11.72 7.32 -19.08
N HIS A 144 11.68 8.63 -19.30
CA HIS A 144 12.83 9.46 -19.01
C HIS A 144 13.00 9.61 -17.50
N VAL A 145 14.13 9.17 -16.98
CA VAL A 145 14.51 9.31 -15.56
C VAL A 145 15.39 10.55 -15.47
N ASP A 146 14.91 11.55 -14.75
CA ASP A 146 15.66 12.79 -14.57
C ASP A 146 17.04 12.51 -13.93
N SER A 147 18.08 12.88 -14.64
CA SER A 147 19.48 12.69 -14.22
C SER A 147 19.99 13.82 -13.32
N THR A 148 19.11 14.67 -12.77
CA THR A 148 19.48 15.87 -11.98
C THR A 148 20.21 15.60 -10.68
N GLY A 149 20.63 14.36 -10.43
CA GLY A 149 21.56 14.02 -9.36
C GLY A 149 20.91 13.47 -8.08
N ASP A 150 19.59 13.49 -7.96
CA ASP A 150 18.92 12.81 -6.85
C ASP A 150 18.85 11.28 -7.13
N ALA A 151 19.71 10.52 -6.45
CA ALA A 151 19.71 9.06 -6.56
C ALA A 151 18.36 8.43 -6.14
N ARG A 152 17.60 9.11 -5.26
CA ARG A 152 16.27 8.64 -4.82
C ARG A 152 15.25 8.62 -5.96
N ALA A 153 15.38 9.49 -6.96
CA ALA A 153 14.51 9.55 -8.12
C ALA A 153 14.54 8.31 -9.01
N ARG A 154 15.47 7.38 -8.77
CA ARG A 154 15.66 6.14 -9.55
C ARG A 154 15.67 4.89 -8.67
N MET A 155 15.71 5.06 -7.36
CA MET A 155 15.97 3.97 -6.42
C MET A 155 14.81 2.98 -6.37
N VAL A 156 15.11 1.71 -6.57
CA VAL A 156 14.18 0.60 -6.37
C VAL A 156 14.80 -0.37 -5.39
N SER A 157 14.01 -0.84 -4.43
CA SER A 157 14.48 -1.89 -3.53
C SER A 157 13.47 -3.02 -3.45
N VAL A 158 13.98 -4.24 -3.30
CA VAL A 158 13.18 -5.47 -3.26
C VAL A 158 13.58 -6.26 -2.01
N PHE A 159 12.58 -6.63 -1.22
CA PHE A 159 12.76 -7.40 0.01
C PHE A 159 11.85 -8.61 0.00
N ALA A 160 12.33 -9.79 0.38
CA ALA A 160 11.45 -10.90 0.67
C ALA A 160 10.64 -10.61 1.94
N HIS A 161 9.32 -10.73 1.85
CA HIS A 161 8.42 -10.68 3.01
C HIS A 161 8.11 -12.08 3.56
N SER A 162 7.88 -13.05 2.68
CA SER A 162 7.82 -14.47 3.06
C SER A 162 9.20 -14.98 3.48
N SER A 163 9.23 -16.08 4.25
CA SER A 163 10.49 -16.73 4.65
C SER A 163 11.40 -16.94 3.45
N ASP A 164 10.81 -17.44 2.37
CA ASP A 164 11.44 -17.62 1.06
C ASP A 164 10.56 -17.01 -0.03
N ALA A 165 11.16 -16.26 -0.94
CA ALA A 165 10.56 -15.80 -2.19
C ALA A 165 11.35 -16.44 -3.34
N GLN A 166 10.70 -17.34 -4.10
CA GLN A 166 11.35 -18.20 -5.10
C GLN A 166 11.05 -17.72 -6.51
N GLY A 167 12.01 -17.93 -7.40
CA GLY A 167 11.88 -17.56 -8.80
C GLY A 167 11.87 -16.04 -8.99
N VAL A 168 12.57 -15.32 -8.12
CA VAL A 168 12.67 -13.87 -8.21
C VAL A 168 13.53 -13.49 -9.40
N SER A 169 12.99 -12.65 -10.27
CA SER A 169 13.70 -12.11 -11.41
C SER A 169 13.49 -10.59 -11.50
N GLU A 170 14.60 -9.87 -11.62
CA GLU A 170 14.62 -8.42 -11.82
C GLU A 170 15.22 -8.15 -13.20
N ARG A 171 14.49 -7.44 -14.06
CA ARG A 171 14.90 -7.14 -15.43
C ARG A 171 14.81 -5.65 -15.71
N GLY A 172 15.70 -5.13 -16.54
CA GLY A 172 15.71 -3.73 -16.93
C GLY A 172 16.17 -2.77 -15.82
N LEU A 173 16.59 -3.28 -14.69
CA LEU A 173 17.23 -2.54 -13.61
C LEU A 173 18.75 -2.53 -13.78
N LYS A 174 19.46 -1.71 -13.03
CA LYS A 174 20.93 -1.62 -13.05
C LYS A 174 21.59 -2.95 -12.66
N TYR A 175 21.04 -3.64 -11.67
CA TYR A 175 21.45 -4.96 -11.25
C TYR A 175 20.29 -5.92 -11.49
N GLU A 176 20.53 -6.92 -12.32
CA GLU A 176 19.49 -7.89 -12.70
C GLU A 176 19.65 -9.19 -11.89
N LEU A 177 18.52 -9.78 -11.53
CA LEU A 177 18.44 -11.12 -10.95
C LEU A 177 17.73 -12.07 -11.91
N THR A 178 18.11 -13.35 -11.87
CA THR A 178 17.46 -14.38 -12.67
C THR A 178 17.19 -15.59 -11.81
N ASP A 179 15.90 -15.90 -11.64
CA ASP A 179 15.44 -17.12 -10.97
C ASP A 179 16.05 -17.33 -9.56
N ALA A 180 16.24 -16.23 -8.83
CA ALA A 180 16.87 -16.24 -7.52
C ALA A 180 15.86 -16.63 -6.41
N THR A 181 16.39 -17.09 -5.29
CA THR A 181 15.63 -17.17 -4.03
C THR A 181 16.11 -16.08 -3.11
N LEU A 182 15.17 -15.22 -2.67
CA LEU A 182 15.39 -14.22 -1.65
C LEU A 182 14.77 -14.69 -0.33
N THR A 183 15.41 -14.36 0.79
CA THR A 183 14.90 -14.69 2.12
C THR A 183 14.72 -13.43 2.96
N ASN A 184 13.80 -13.45 3.91
CA ASN A 184 13.53 -12.30 4.79
C ASN A 184 14.61 -12.06 5.87
N THR A 185 15.61 -12.94 5.96
CA THR A 185 16.72 -12.84 6.90
C THR A 185 18.03 -12.33 6.26
N ILE A 186 18.07 -12.28 4.93
CA ILE A 186 19.24 -11.80 4.17
C ILE A 186 18.83 -10.59 3.36
N VAL A 187 19.41 -9.43 3.68
CA VAL A 187 19.11 -8.18 2.97
C VAL A 187 19.89 -8.14 1.64
N GLN A 188 19.17 -8.42 0.56
CA GLN A 188 19.63 -8.33 -0.82
C GLN A 188 18.63 -7.47 -1.61
N GLY A 189 19.04 -6.85 -2.71
CA GLY A 189 18.14 -6.09 -3.57
C GLY A 189 17.80 -4.68 -3.07
N VAL A 190 18.59 -4.14 -2.14
CA VAL A 190 18.46 -2.74 -1.69
C VAL A 190 19.23 -1.82 -2.63
N SER A 191 18.64 -0.65 -2.93
CA SER A 191 19.27 0.41 -3.74
C SER A 191 19.65 -0.01 -5.15
N ASN A 192 18.82 -0.81 -5.80
CA ASN A 192 18.84 -0.98 -7.23
C ASN A 192 18.31 0.29 -7.94
N GLU A 193 18.46 0.42 -9.24
CA GLU A 193 18.11 1.64 -9.97
C GLU A 193 17.31 1.33 -11.24
N LEU A 194 16.24 2.12 -11.48
CA LEU A 194 15.61 2.23 -12.79
C LEU A 194 16.57 2.91 -13.75
N LEU A 195 16.63 2.42 -14.98
CA LEU A 195 17.47 2.95 -16.04
C LEU A 195 16.65 3.86 -16.97
N ASP A 196 17.29 4.94 -17.43
CA ASP A 196 16.71 5.90 -18.34
C ASP A 196 16.18 5.22 -19.61
N GLU A 197 14.98 5.60 -20.03
CA GLU A 197 14.28 5.10 -21.24
C GLU A 197 14.20 3.56 -21.33
N ARG A 198 14.31 2.86 -20.22
CA ARG A 198 14.25 1.39 -20.17
C ARG A 198 13.09 0.89 -19.32
N ALA A 199 12.28 0.01 -19.89
CA ALA A 199 11.26 -0.72 -19.14
C ALA A 199 11.92 -1.70 -18.16
N ALA A 200 11.34 -1.83 -16.96
CA ALA A 200 11.83 -2.74 -15.95
C ALA A 200 10.71 -3.68 -15.45
N SER A 201 11.11 -4.80 -14.89
CA SER A 201 10.15 -5.69 -14.23
C SER A 201 10.76 -6.38 -13.02
N ILE A 202 9.88 -6.65 -12.05
CA ILE A 202 10.17 -7.43 -10.84
C ILE A 202 9.14 -8.56 -10.80
N ASP A 203 9.60 -9.78 -10.77
CA ASP A 203 8.79 -11.00 -10.85
C ASP A 203 9.08 -11.89 -9.64
N VAL A 204 8.07 -12.51 -9.07
CA VAL A 204 8.18 -13.56 -8.05
C VAL A 204 7.21 -14.69 -8.40
N ARG A 205 7.75 -15.89 -8.62
CA ARG A 205 6.90 -17.06 -8.95
C ARG A 205 6.16 -17.61 -7.75
N GLN A 206 6.79 -17.60 -6.60
CA GLN A 206 6.22 -18.09 -5.35
C GLN A 206 6.72 -17.26 -4.17
N GLY A 207 5.80 -16.74 -3.38
CA GLY A 207 6.09 -15.93 -2.21
C GLY A 207 5.74 -14.46 -2.39
N THR A 208 6.06 -13.65 -1.38
CA THR A 208 5.69 -12.24 -1.32
C THR A 208 6.94 -11.38 -1.21
N LEU A 209 7.02 -10.35 -2.06
CA LEU A 209 8.04 -9.31 -2.00
C LEU A 209 7.43 -7.99 -1.54
N ILE A 210 8.20 -7.21 -0.79
CA ILE A 210 7.98 -5.77 -0.62
C ILE A 210 8.88 -5.06 -1.62
N VAL A 211 8.30 -4.12 -2.36
CA VAL A 211 9.00 -3.32 -3.36
C VAL A 211 8.84 -1.85 -3.04
N THR A 212 9.95 -1.10 -3.07
CA THR A 212 9.92 0.36 -2.94
C THR A 212 10.40 0.99 -4.22
N PHE A 213 9.77 2.10 -4.65
CA PHE A 213 10.15 2.83 -5.85
C PHE A 213 9.70 4.29 -5.74
N PRO A 214 10.25 5.23 -6.57
CA PRO A 214 9.91 6.64 -6.48
C PRO A 214 8.43 6.93 -6.75
N SER A 215 7.82 7.84 -6.00
CA SER A 215 6.42 8.26 -6.19
C SER A 215 6.19 9.03 -7.50
N SER A 216 7.26 9.52 -8.11
CA SER A 216 7.24 10.12 -9.45
C SER A 216 7.01 9.10 -10.57
N GLU A 217 7.14 7.79 -10.27
CA GLU A 217 6.83 6.73 -11.22
C GLU A 217 5.33 6.60 -11.46
N SER A 218 4.96 6.27 -12.70
CA SER A 218 3.62 5.72 -12.93
C SER A 218 3.50 4.37 -12.24
N LEU A 219 2.31 4.08 -11.70
CA LEU A 219 2.11 2.78 -11.04
C LEU A 219 2.39 1.63 -12.01
N PRO A 220 3.13 0.60 -11.60
CA PRO A 220 3.45 -0.53 -12.44
C PRO A 220 2.19 -1.34 -12.77
N ARG A 221 2.17 -1.96 -13.93
CA ARG A 221 1.17 -2.96 -14.27
C ARG A 221 1.45 -4.25 -13.51
N ILE A 222 0.41 -4.86 -12.96
CA ILE A 222 0.52 -6.10 -12.20
C ILE A 222 -0.04 -7.24 -13.03
N THR A 223 0.74 -8.31 -13.17
CA THR A 223 0.33 -9.56 -13.81
C THR A 223 0.45 -10.70 -12.81
N ARG A 224 -0.70 -11.21 -12.36
CA ARG A 224 -0.76 -12.32 -11.40
C ARG A 224 -0.55 -13.65 -12.11
N HIS A 225 0.19 -14.57 -11.49
CA HIS A 225 0.50 -15.87 -12.09
C HIS A 225 -0.66 -16.87 -11.99
N HIS A 226 -1.59 -16.64 -11.07
CA HIS A 226 -2.81 -17.42 -10.90
C HIS A 226 -3.97 -16.55 -10.39
N ALA A 227 -5.16 -17.11 -10.36
CA ALA A 227 -6.30 -16.48 -9.72
C ALA A 227 -6.18 -16.64 -8.19
N PHE A 228 -6.40 -15.55 -7.48
CA PHE A 228 -6.47 -15.56 -6.02
C PHE A 228 -7.90 -15.79 -5.56
N THR A 229 -8.04 -16.51 -4.46
CA THR A 229 -9.33 -16.76 -3.80
C THR A 229 -9.23 -16.33 -2.34
N GLY A 230 -10.34 -15.92 -1.78
CA GLY A 230 -10.41 -15.47 -0.40
C GLY A 230 -10.76 -13.98 -0.29
N ASP A 231 -10.85 -13.53 0.94
CA ASP A 231 -11.18 -12.15 1.29
C ASP A 231 -10.33 -11.68 2.49
N LEU A 232 -10.47 -10.41 2.86
CA LEU A 232 -9.77 -9.84 4.01
C LEU A 232 -10.49 -10.11 5.35
N GLY A 233 -11.55 -10.90 5.34
CA GLY A 233 -12.39 -11.17 6.50
C GLY A 233 -13.48 -10.10 6.74
N ALA A 234 -14.35 -10.39 7.67
CA ALA A 234 -15.39 -9.46 8.10
C ALA A 234 -14.79 -8.25 8.83
N LEU A 235 -15.49 -7.12 8.75
CA LEU A 235 -15.14 -5.95 9.56
C LEU A 235 -15.35 -6.29 11.06
N ASP A 236 -14.31 -6.05 11.86
CA ASP A 236 -14.43 -6.21 13.31
C ASP A 236 -15.10 -4.96 13.91
N THR A 237 -16.30 -5.15 14.45
CA THR A 237 -17.10 -4.11 15.10
C THR A 237 -17.27 -4.35 16.59
N THR A 238 -16.59 -5.36 17.12
CA THR A 238 -16.72 -5.80 18.52
C THR A 238 -15.50 -5.43 19.34
N VAL A 239 -15.69 -5.32 20.66
CA VAL A 239 -14.56 -5.19 21.59
C VAL A 239 -13.85 -6.54 21.66
N SER A 240 -12.54 -6.53 21.47
CA SER A 240 -11.73 -7.74 21.54
C SER A 240 -11.81 -8.39 22.91
N SER A 241 -12.17 -9.68 22.95
CA SER A 241 -12.13 -10.46 24.19
C SER A 241 -10.71 -10.75 24.67
N ALA A 242 -9.72 -10.66 23.78
CA ALA A 242 -8.30 -10.85 24.11
C ALA A 242 -7.69 -9.61 24.79
N LEU A 243 -8.28 -8.43 24.58
CA LEU A 243 -7.84 -7.14 25.15
C LEU A 243 -8.68 -6.73 26.37
N ALA A 244 -9.76 -7.45 26.69
CA ALA A 244 -10.57 -7.20 27.88
C ALA A 244 -9.75 -7.63 29.12
N VAL A 245 -9.28 -6.64 29.90
CA VAL A 245 -8.65 -6.82 31.20
C VAL A 245 -9.72 -6.70 32.29
#